data_1a509a726d0151eb1971982d5160f55f
#
_entry.id   1a509a726d0151eb1971982d5160f55f
#
_cell.length_a   1.000
_cell.length_b   1.000
_cell.length_c   1.000
_cell.angle_alpha   90.00
_cell.angle_beta   90.00
_cell.angle_gamma   90.00
#
_symmetry.space_group_name_H-M   'P 1'
#
loop_
_entity.id
_entity.type
_entity.pdbx_description
1 polymer ?
#
loop_
_entity_poly.entity_id
_entity_poly.type
_entity_poly.pdbx_seq_one_letter_code
_entity_poly.pdbx_strand_id
1 'polypeptide(L)'
;MDFGFSEEQEMLRTMARDFLTKECPSTYVREMMEDERGFTDAFWSKIAELGWLGLILPEEHGGSGLGFVDLVVVLEEMGRAVVPGPFLSTVIGTVALLEGASDALERIIDRFVDDFTGFGLQTVFLIPNIE
;
A
#
# COMPACT_ATOMS: atom_id res chain seq x y z
N MET A 1 14.40 -10.62 -26.24
CA MET A 1 13.33 -10.41 -25.21
C MET A 1 14.03 -9.84 -23.99
N ASP A 2 13.74 -8.61 -23.68
CA ASP A 2 14.31 -7.95 -22.49
C ASP A 2 13.38 -8.24 -21.30
N PHE A 3 13.89 -8.88 -20.27
CA PHE A 3 13.17 -9.16 -19.02
C PHE A 3 13.54 -8.15 -17.91
N GLY A 4 14.26 -7.09 -18.26
CA GLY A 4 14.60 -6.01 -17.34
C GLY A 4 13.40 -5.14 -17.01
N PHE A 5 13.50 -4.40 -15.91
CA PHE A 5 12.53 -3.38 -15.58
C PHE A 5 12.67 -2.16 -16.52
N SER A 6 11.57 -1.44 -16.73
CA SER A 6 11.61 -0.16 -17.43
C SER A 6 12.38 0.90 -16.61
N GLU A 7 12.74 2.00 -17.26
CA GLU A 7 13.39 3.12 -16.57
C GLU A 7 12.52 3.68 -15.44
N GLU A 8 11.19 3.74 -15.66
CA GLU A 8 10.24 4.17 -14.64
C GLU A 8 10.18 3.19 -13.46
N GLN A 9 10.24 1.89 -13.73
CA GLN A 9 10.24 0.85 -12.70
C GLN A 9 11.54 0.87 -11.88
N GLU A 10 12.69 1.10 -12.52
CA GLU A 10 13.97 1.27 -11.83
C GLU A 10 13.99 2.57 -10.98
N MET A 11 13.35 3.63 -11.45
CA MET A 11 13.18 4.85 -10.68
C MET A 11 12.28 4.61 -9.46
N LEU A 12 11.16 3.93 -9.62
CA LEU A 12 10.24 3.54 -8.55
C LEU A 12 10.97 2.67 -7.51
N ARG A 13 11.78 1.68 -7.96
CA ARG A 13 12.61 0.85 -7.10
C ARG A 13 13.57 1.69 -6.27
N THR A 14 14.27 2.62 -6.90
CA THR A 14 15.24 3.49 -6.23
C THR A 14 14.56 4.36 -5.18
N MET A 15 13.44 4.99 -5.53
CA MET A 15 12.65 5.79 -4.59
C MET A 15 12.16 4.96 -3.40
N ALA A 16 11.64 3.76 -3.65
CA ALA A 16 11.17 2.86 -2.60
C ALA A 16 12.33 2.47 -1.66
N ARG A 17 13.47 2.12 -2.22
CA ARG A 17 14.67 1.75 -1.47
C ARG A 17 15.17 2.89 -0.59
N ASP A 18 15.27 4.09 -1.14
CA ASP A 18 15.76 5.26 -0.41
C ASP A 18 14.81 5.63 0.74
N PHE A 19 13.51 5.64 0.47
CA PHE A 19 12.49 5.87 1.49
C PHE A 19 12.57 4.84 2.62
N LEU A 20 12.56 3.55 2.28
CA LEU A 20 12.57 2.49 3.28
C LEU A 20 13.89 2.41 4.06
N THR A 21 15.01 2.72 3.43
CA THR A 21 16.31 2.80 4.12
C THR A 21 16.29 3.87 5.20
N LYS A 22 15.61 4.99 4.94
CA LYS A 22 15.50 6.12 5.86
C LYS A 22 14.43 5.89 6.93
N GLU A 23 13.23 5.46 6.54
CA GLU A 23 12.05 5.45 7.40
C GLU A 23 11.79 4.09 8.07
N CYS A 24 12.36 3.01 7.54
CA CYS A 24 12.22 1.65 8.06
C CYS A 24 13.57 0.96 8.30
N PRO A 25 14.49 1.57 9.09
CA PRO A 25 15.74 0.91 9.46
C PRO A 25 15.46 -0.32 10.33
N SER A 26 16.44 -1.21 10.44
CA SER A 26 16.31 -2.45 11.24
C SER A 26 15.99 -2.21 12.72
N THR A 27 16.35 -1.05 13.25
CA THR A 27 16.00 -0.62 14.60
C THR A 27 14.50 -0.40 14.75
N TYR A 28 13.87 0.27 13.78
CA TYR A 28 12.42 0.43 13.73
C TYR A 28 11.69 -0.92 13.63
N VAL A 29 12.17 -1.81 12.74
CA VAL A 29 11.57 -3.14 12.59
C VAL A 29 11.59 -3.91 13.92
N ARG A 30 12.72 -3.90 14.64
CA ARG A 30 12.85 -4.57 15.94
C ARG A 30 11.95 -3.95 17.01
N GLU A 31 11.82 -2.62 17.01
CA GLU A 31 10.89 -1.93 17.91
C GLU A 31 9.45 -2.34 17.64
N MET A 32 9.06 -2.44 16.37
CA MET A 32 7.71 -2.86 15.97
C MET A 32 7.41 -4.34 16.23
N MET A 33 8.43 -5.19 16.35
CA MET A 33 8.26 -6.59 16.78
C MET A 33 7.76 -6.71 18.22
N GLU A 34 8.06 -5.73 19.06
CA GLU A 34 7.62 -5.65 20.47
C GLU A 34 6.35 -4.81 20.65
N ASP A 35 5.93 -4.07 19.62
CA ASP A 35 4.72 -3.25 19.64
C ASP A 35 3.47 -4.10 19.38
N GLU A 36 2.41 -3.86 20.14
CA GLU A 36 1.16 -4.63 20.05
C GLU A 36 0.50 -4.52 18.66
N ARG A 37 0.61 -3.36 17.99
CA ARG A 37 0.08 -3.14 16.64
C ARG A 37 1.05 -3.51 15.54
N GLY A 38 2.34 -3.50 15.83
CA GLY A 38 3.40 -3.82 14.91
C GLY A 38 3.76 -2.72 13.89
N PHE A 39 3.21 -1.50 14.01
CA PHE A 39 3.54 -0.35 13.17
C PHE A 39 3.05 0.96 13.81
N THR A 40 3.63 2.09 13.40
CA THR A 40 3.21 3.43 13.85
C THR A 40 2.32 4.12 12.83
N ASP A 41 1.39 4.96 13.32
CA ASP A 41 0.53 5.80 12.46
C ASP A 41 1.36 6.73 11.59
N ALA A 42 2.45 7.27 12.14
CA ALA A 42 3.35 8.16 11.41
C ALA A 42 4.00 7.46 10.20
N PHE A 43 4.45 6.23 10.36
CA PHE A 43 5.04 5.45 9.26
C PHE A 43 3.97 5.09 8.22
N TRP A 44 2.79 4.66 8.67
CA TRP A 44 1.68 4.32 7.80
C TRP A 44 1.19 5.52 6.96
N SER A 45 1.06 6.69 7.59
CA SER A 45 0.71 7.93 6.89
C SER A 45 1.71 8.29 5.79
N LYS A 46 3.01 8.12 6.03
CA LYS A 46 4.03 8.35 5.00
C LYS A 46 3.88 7.40 3.82
N ILE A 47 3.56 6.13 4.04
CA ILE A 47 3.27 5.16 2.96
C ILE A 47 2.04 5.59 2.17
N ALA A 48 0.99 6.06 2.85
CA ALA A 48 -0.22 6.57 2.21
C ALA A 48 0.05 7.83 1.37
N GLU A 49 0.82 8.78 1.90
CA GLU A 49 1.23 10.01 1.19
C GLU A 49 2.04 9.73 -0.09
N LEU A 50 2.81 8.64 -0.13
CA LEU A 50 3.52 8.18 -1.32
C LEU A 50 2.58 7.56 -2.37
N GLY A 51 1.31 7.36 -2.06
CA GLY A 51 0.33 6.75 -2.96
C GLY A 51 0.50 5.23 -3.15
N TRP A 52 1.35 4.58 -2.36
CA TRP A 52 1.64 3.15 -2.56
C TRP A 52 0.44 2.25 -2.30
N LEU A 53 -0.48 2.66 -1.43
CA LEU A 53 -1.71 1.91 -1.13
C LEU A 53 -2.69 1.89 -2.30
N GLY A 54 -2.68 2.95 -3.13
CA GLY A 54 -3.50 3.10 -4.32
C GLY A 54 -2.74 2.91 -5.63
N LEU A 55 -1.56 2.27 -5.60
CA LEU A 55 -0.65 2.19 -6.75
C LEU A 55 -1.33 1.58 -8.00
N ILE A 56 -2.09 0.51 -7.82
CA ILE A 56 -2.80 -0.20 -8.88
C ILE A 56 -4.26 0.22 -9.04
N LEU A 57 -4.78 1.08 -8.15
CA LEU A 57 -6.12 1.61 -8.30
C LEU A 57 -6.18 2.52 -9.53
N PRO A 58 -7.27 2.45 -10.31
CA PRO A 58 -7.51 3.39 -11.39
C PRO A 58 -7.52 4.84 -10.91
N GLU A 59 -7.10 5.78 -11.77
CA GLU A 59 -7.07 7.20 -11.45
C GLU A 59 -8.46 7.76 -11.11
N GLU A 60 -9.51 7.21 -11.70
CA GLU A 60 -10.91 7.56 -11.40
C GLU A 60 -11.32 7.29 -9.95
N HIS A 61 -10.62 6.37 -9.27
CA HIS A 61 -10.76 6.05 -7.86
C HIS A 61 -9.66 6.66 -6.99
N GLY A 62 -8.95 7.67 -7.49
CA GLY A 62 -7.89 8.35 -6.76
C GLY A 62 -6.58 7.59 -6.66
N GLY A 63 -6.41 6.52 -7.43
CA GLY A 63 -5.18 5.75 -7.51
C GLY A 63 -4.18 6.29 -8.51
N SER A 64 -3.07 5.57 -8.68
CA SER A 64 -2.00 5.93 -9.63
C SER A 64 -2.15 5.25 -10.99
N GLY A 65 -3.07 4.30 -11.15
CA GLY A 65 -3.32 3.57 -12.39
C GLY A 65 -2.13 2.76 -12.90
N LEU A 66 -1.18 2.42 -12.04
CA LEU A 66 0.01 1.64 -12.39
C LEU A 66 -0.31 0.13 -12.51
N GLY A 67 0.61 -0.60 -13.08
CA GLY A 67 0.46 -2.03 -13.31
C GLY A 67 0.88 -2.90 -12.13
N PHE A 68 0.57 -4.18 -12.23
CA PHE A 68 0.94 -5.19 -11.24
C PHE A 68 2.46 -5.32 -11.07
N VAL A 69 3.23 -5.13 -12.16
CA VAL A 69 4.70 -5.18 -12.12
C VAL A 69 5.26 -4.05 -11.26
N ASP A 70 4.67 -2.86 -11.36
CA ASP A 70 5.08 -1.71 -10.56
C ASP A 70 4.82 -1.95 -9.06
N LEU A 71 3.68 -2.57 -8.73
CA LEU A 71 3.39 -3.01 -7.38
C LEU A 71 4.40 -4.04 -6.87
N VAL A 72 4.78 -5.01 -7.70
CA VAL A 72 5.78 -6.04 -7.34
C VAL A 72 7.13 -5.39 -7.03
N VAL A 73 7.54 -4.38 -7.78
CA VAL A 73 8.77 -3.61 -7.51
C VAL A 73 8.76 -3.02 -6.10
N VAL A 74 7.65 -2.39 -5.70
CA VAL A 74 7.50 -1.84 -4.34
C VAL A 74 7.48 -2.95 -3.29
N LEU A 75 6.74 -4.03 -3.53
CA LEU A 75 6.66 -5.18 -2.61
C LEU A 75 8.02 -5.85 -2.41
N GLU A 76 8.84 -5.96 -3.45
CA GLU A 76 10.20 -6.49 -3.35
C GLU A 76 11.07 -5.65 -2.40
N GLU A 77 11.03 -4.33 -2.54
CA GLU A 77 11.78 -3.43 -1.67
C GLU A 77 11.22 -3.42 -0.22
N MET A 78 9.89 -3.52 -0.06
CA MET A 78 9.29 -3.70 1.26
C MET A 78 9.70 -5.01 1.93
N GLY A 79 9.74 -6.11 1.16
CA GLY A 79 10.23 -7.41 1.65
C GLY A 79 11.69 -7.35 2.07
N ARG A 80 12.54 -6.69 1.27
CA ARG A 80 13.95 -6.46 1.57
C ARG A 80 14.15 -5.69 2.87
N ALA A 81 13.32 -4.68 3.13
CA ALA A 81 13.36 -3.86 4.34
C ALA A 81 12.61 -4.50 5.53
N VAL A 82 11.93 -5.63 5.33
CA VAL A 82 11.08 -6.30 6.33
C VAL A 82 10.03 -5.33 6.90
N VAL A 83 9.35 -4.60 6.01
CA VAL A 83 8.38 -3.57 6.40
C VAL A 83 7.26 -4.16 7.25
N PRO A 84 7.07 -3.70 8.49
CA PRO A 84 5.97 -4.14 9.33
C PRO A 84 4.66 -3.44 8.95
N GLY A 85 3.53 -4.07 9.29
CA GLY A 85 2.21 -3.48 9.09
C GLY A 85 1.37 -4.19 8.02
N PRO A 86 0.12 -3.74 7.79
CA PRO A 86 -0.87 -4.45 6.99
C PRO A 86 -0.82 -4.14 5.49
N PHE A 87 0.33 -3.72 4.93
CA PHE A 87 0.42 -3.29 3.52
C PHE A 87 -0.05 -4.38 2.55
N LEU A 88 0.49 -5.59 2.68
CA LEU A 88 0.15 -6.70 1.76
C LEU A 88 -1.32 -7.07 1.83
N SER A 89 -1.89 -7.18 3.04
CA SER A 89 -3.31 -7.49 3.21
C SER A 89 -4.22 -6.39 2.65
N THR A 90 -3.83 -5.13 2.79
CA THR A 90 -4.54 -3.98 2.22
C THR A 90 -4.54 -4.06 0.69
N VAL A 91 -3.39 -4.31 0.09
CA VAL A 91 -3.25 -4.44 -1.38
C VAL A 91 -4.05 -5.64 -1.90
N ILE A 92 -3.98 -6.80 -1.23
CA ILE A 92 -4.78 -7.98 -1.61
C ILE A 92 -6.28 -7.67 -1.54
N GLY A 93 -6.72 -6.98 -0.48
CA GLY A 93 -8.10 -6.53 -0.35
C GLY A 93 -8.52 -5.60 -1.50
N THR A 94 -7.67 -4.65 -1.86
CA THR A 94 -7.87 -3.74 -2.97
C THR A 94 -8.01 -4.48 -4.31
N VAL A 95 -7.13 -5.44 -4.59
CA VAL A 95 -7.21 -6.28 -5.80
C VAL A 95 -8.51 -7.06 -5.84
N ALA A 96 -8.88 -7.70 -4.74
CA ALA A 96 -10.12 -8.47 -4.65
C ALA A 96 -11.37 -7.61 -4.90
N LEU A 97 -11.35 -6.36 -4.45
CA LEU A 97 -12.41 -5.39 -4.71
C LEU A 97 -12.47 -5.01 -6.19
N LEU A 98 -11.33 -4.73 -6.83
CA LEU A 98 -11.26 -4.38 -8.24
C LEU A 98 -11.73 -5.51 -9.16
N GLU A 99 -11.34 -6.75 -8.86
CA GLU A 99 -11.71 -7.92 -9.67
C GLU A 99 -13.14 -8.39 -9.43
N GLY A 100 -13.68 -8.13 -8.24
CA GLY A 100 -15.03 -8.54 -7.85
C GLY A 100 -16.11 -7.52 -8.14
N ALA A 101 -15.83 -6.45 -8.89
CA ALA A 101 -16.63 -5.24 -8.99
C ALA A 101 -18.09 -5.47 -9.42
N SER A 102 -19.00 -5.22 -8.49
CA SER A 102 -20.37 -4.78 -8.73
C SER A 102 -20.47 -3.29 -8.31
N ASP A 103 -21.48 -2.57 -8.77
CA ASP A 103 -21.75 -1.14 -8.43
C ASP A 103 -21.71 -0.85 -6.91
N ALA A 104 -21.95 -1.85 -6.09
CA ALA A 104 -21.84 -1.75 -4.62
C ALA A 104 -20.38 -1.73 -4.16
N LEU A 105 -19.50 -2.41 -4.87
CA LEU A 105 -18.06 -2.46 -4.60
C LEU A 105 -17.34 -1.19 -5.02
N GLU A 106 -17.76 -0.53 -6.12
CA GLU A 106 -17.22 0.77 -6.52
C GLU A 106 -17.42 1.80 -5.39
N ARG A 107 -18.60 1.82 -4.77
CA ARG A 107 -18.87 2.69 -3.61
C ARG A 107 -18.04 2.37 -2.37
N ILE A 108 -17.67 1.11 -2.20
CA ILE A 108 -16.77 0.69 -1.12
C ILE A 108 -15.34 1.12 -1.43
N ILE A 109 -14.90 1.01 -2.68
CA ILE A 109 -13.58 1.48 -3.13
C ILE A 109 -13.45 2.98 -2.94
N ASP A 110 -14.42 3.77 -3.40
CA ASP A 110 -14.42 5.23 -3.26
C ASP A 110 -14.35 5.64 -1.79
N ARG A 111 -15.16 5.02 -0.93
CA ARG A 111 -15.12 5.27 0.52
C ARG A 111 -13.80 4.83 1.15
N PHE A 112 -13.24 3.71 0.71
CA PHE A 112 -11.96 3.21 1.19
C PHE A 112 -10.81 4.14 0.82
N VAL A 113 -10.82 4.69 -0.40
CA VAL A 113 -9.83 5.66 -0.87
C VAL A 113 -9.98 6.99 -0.11
N ASP A 114 -11.20 7.52 0.06
CA ASP A 114 -11.46 8.74 0.81
C ASP A 114 -10.99 8.65 2.26
N ASP A 115 -11.26 7.52 2.92
CA ASP A 115 -10.82 7.26 4.28
C ASP A 115 -9.29 7.08 4.39
N PHE A 116 -8.64 6.56 3.34
CA PHE A 116 -7.18 6.39 3.29
C PHE A 116 -6.44 7.71 3.02
N THR A 117 -7.02 8.59 2.23
CA THR A 117 -6.45 9.92 1.93
C THR A 117 -6.76 10.94 3.00
N GLY A 118 -7.82 10.74 3.79
CA GLY A 118 -8.30 11.67 4.81
C GLY A 118 -7.84 11.39 6.24
N PHE A 119 -7.72 10.13 6.66
CA PHE A 119 -7.27 9.77 8.01
C PHE A 119 -6.82 8.30 8.07
N GLY A 120 -5.55 8.09 8.38
CA GLY A 120 -5.01 6.76 8.59
C GLY A 120 -5.76 5.97 9.66
N LEU A 121 -6.01 4.72 9.37
CA LEU A 121 -6.16 3.60 10.32
C LEU A 121 -7.51 3.26 10.92
N GLN A 122 -8.55 4.08 10.92
CA GLN A 122 -9.80 3.64 11.56
C GLN A 122 -10.70 2.78 10.68
N THR A 123 -10.50 2.76 9.39
CA THR A 123 -11.47 2.16 8.47
C THR A 123 -11.13 0.75 8.01
N VAL A 124 -9.90 0.29 8.17
CA VAL A 124 -9.51 -1.10 7.81
C VAL A 124 -10.21 -2.14 8.70
N PHE A 125 -10.72 -1.73 9.87
CA PHE A 125 -11.42 -2.62 10.81
C PHE A 125 -12.94 -2.42 10.91
N LEU A 126 -13.49 -1.45 10.17
CA LEU A 126 -14.93 -1.23 10.12
C LEU A 126 -15.46 -1.63 8.74
N ILE A 127 -15.50 -2.94 8.47
CA ILE A 127 -16.54 -3.49 7.61
C ILE A 127 -17.76 -3.65 8.52
N PRO A 128 -18.75 -2.74 8.47
CA PRO A 128 -19.99 -3.01 9.17
C PRO A 128 -20.63 -4.22 8.52
N ASN A 129 -21.14 -5.11 9.34
CA ASN A 129 -21.95 -6.25 8.93
C ASN A 129 -22.79 -5.89 7.70
N ILE A 130 -22.50 -6.56 6.60
CA ILE A 130 -23.39 -6.60 5.44
C ILE A 130 -24.47 -7.60 5.82
N GLU A 131 -25.63 -7.11 6.32
CA GLU A 131 -26.88 -7.82 6.25
C GLU A 131 -27.53 -7.57 4.90
#